data_0cffffb652bcc070abcd057fecd76b84
#
_entry.id   0cffffb652bcc070abcd057fecd76b84
#
_cell.length_a   1.000
_cell.length_b   1.000
_cell.length_c   1.000
_cell.angle_alpha   90.00
_cell.angle_beta   90.00
_cell.angle_gamma   90.00
#
_symmetry.space_group_name_H-M   'P 1'
#
loop_
_entity.id
_entity.type
_entity.pdbx_description
1 polymer ?
#
loop_
_entity_poly.entity_id
_entity_poly.type
_entity_poly.pdbx_seq_one_letter_code
_entity_poly.pdbx_strand_id
1 'polypeptide(L)'
;IDKKVQRTKNRPLACNLISVKLALIYTSVLCSLAFLILIQFNILTIFLGFASMVLAFAYPFMKRITYWPQFFLGLTFNWGIVMAWAAITNNISYEILILYASAIFWTLGYDTIYGTQDVADDEIIGIKSTSIKFKNNIKLFVSFCYLASSALIIYLFYSKFGLNNFSLLVIIYILSLVYQVIIFEKNDPKKCLRAFKINNFSGLFLFFGIFLIN
;
A
#
# COMPACT_ATOMS: atom_id res chain seq x y z
N ILE A 1 3.65 18.04 11.10
CA ILE A 1 3.32 17.93 9.69
C ILE A 1 1.81 18.10 9.53
N ASP A 2 0.99 17.22 10.08
CA ASP A 2 -0.48 17.17 9.86
C ASP A 2 -1.21 18.51 10.08
N LYS A 3 -0.78 19.33 11.06
CA LYS A 3 -1.35 20.67 11.30
C LYS A 3 -1.13 21.66 10.14
N LYS A 4 -0.10 21.42 9.31
CA LYS A 4 0.31 22.33 8.22
C LYS A 4 -0.30 21.94 6.86
N VAL A 5 -0.87 20.74 6.74
CA VAL A 5 -1.48 20.23 5.51
C VAL A 5 -3.00 20.38 5.60
N GLN A 6 -3.61 21.06 4.64
CA GLN A 6 -5.05 21.39 4.64
C GLN A 6 -5.94 20.15 4.84
N ARG A 7 -5.60 19.04 4.18
CA ARG A 7 -6.37 17.80 4.24
C ARG A 7 -6.31 17.11 5.60
N THR A 8 -5.21 17.26 6.36
CA THR A 8 -4.95 16.51 7.61
C THR A 8 -5.07 17.34 8.87
N LYS A 9 -5.25 18.66 8.77
CA LYS A 9 -5.34 19.58 9.93
C LYS A 9 -6.44 19.23 10.93
N ASN A 10 -7.52 18.58 10.48
CA ASN A 10 -8.68 18.19 11.31
C ASN A 10 -8.54 16.77 11.90
N ARG A 11 -7.39 16.10 11.73
CA ARG A 11 -7.16 14.80 12.41
C ARG A 11 -7.15 14.96 13.92
N PRO A 12 -7.69 13.99 14.70
CA PRO A 12 -7.89 14.13 16.15
C PRO A 12 -6.66 14.60 16.94
N LEU A 13 -5.45 14.10 16.61
CA LEU A 13 -4.20 14.57 17.21
C LEU A 13 -3.77 15.95 16.70
N ALA A 14 -4.02 16.25 15.42
CA ALA A 14 -3.63 17.52 14.81
C ALA A 14 -4.46 18.68 15.37
N CYS A 15 -5.76 18.48 15.59
CA CYS A 15 -6.68 19.50 16.16
C CYS A 15 -6.82 19.41 17.69
N ASN A 16 -5.97 18.61 18.36
CA ASN A 16 -5.97 18.42 19.82
C ASN A 16 -7.28 17.86 20.44
N LEU A 17 -8.11 17.17 19.67
CA LEU A 17 -9.27 16.43 20.18
C LEU A 17 -8.88 15.27 21.08
N ILE A 18 -7.71 14.69 20.86
CA ILE A 18 -7.12 13.61 21.66
C ILE A 18 -5.74 14.05 22.11
N SER A 19 -5.41 13.87 23.38
CA SER A 19 -4.06 14.13 23.89
C SER A 19 -3.07 13.08 23.38
N VAL A 20 -1.81 13.47 23.22
CA VAL A 20 -0.73 12.55 22.83
C VAL A 20 -0.63 11.38 23.81
N LYS A 21 -0.79 11.65 25.13
CA LYS A 21 -0.77 10.61 26.18
C LYS A 21 -1.86 9.56 25.95
N LEU A 22 -3.09 10.00 25.67
CA LEU A 22 -4.21 9.09 25.43
C LEU A 22 -4.00 8.26 24.14
N ALA A 23 -3.50 8.89 23.08
CA ALA A 23 -3.16 8.19 21.85
C ALA A 23 -2.07 7.12 22.06
N LEU A 24 -1.05 7.41 22.86
CA LEU A 24 -0.01 6.44 23.22
C LEU A 24 -0.58 5.27 24.02
N ILE A 25 -1.49 5.52 24.97
CA ILE A 25 -2.15 4.45 25.73
C ILE A 25 -2.93 3.52 24.79
N TYR A 26 -3.76 4.08 23.89
CA TYR A 26 -4.49 3.27 22.90
C TYR A 26 -3.55 2.45 22.01
N THR A 27 -2.48 3.08 21.51
CA THR A 27 -1.49 2.38 20.70
C THR A 27 -0.84 1.24 21.47
N SER A 28 -0.44 1.48 22.73
CA SER A 28 0.18 0.45 23.58
C SER A 28 -0.75 -0.73 23.83
N VAL A 29 -2.03 -0.47 24.13
CA VAL A 29 -3.03 -1.53 24.32
C VAL A 29 -3.21 -2.36 23.04
N LEU A 30 -3.36 -1.70 21.88
CA LEU A 30 -3.52 -2.40 20.60
C LEU A 30 -2.26 -3.20 20.22
N CYS A 31 -1.07 -2.65 20.45
CA CYS A 31 0.19 -3.37 20.23
C CYS A 31 0.33 -4.57 21.16
N SER A 32 -0.09 -4.46 22.42
CA SER A 32 -0.07 -5.58 23.37
C SER A 32 -1.02 -6.70 22.94
N LEU A 33 -2.24 -6.38 22.49
CA LEU A 33 -3.18 -7.35 21.96
C LEU A 33 -2.64 -8.03 20.70
N ALA A 34 -2.08 -7.26 19.78
CA ALA A 34 -1.45 -7.78 18.57
C ALA A 34 -0.27 -8.72 18.90
N PHE A 35 0.53 -8.35 19.91
CA PHE A 35 1.65 -9.20 20.39
C PHE A 35 1.16 -10.52 20.97
N LEU A 36 0.09 -10.52 21.77
CA LEU A 36 -0.51 -11.73 22.32
C LEU A 36 -1.02 -12.67 21.22
N ILE A 37 -1.49 -12.13 20.10
CA ILE A 37 -1.86 -12.92 18.92
C ILE A 37 -0.60 -13.44 18.21
N LEU A 38 0.41 -12.58 18.02
CA LEU A 38 1.63 -12.93 17.32
C LEU A 38 2.37 -14.10 17.94
N ILE A 39 2.44 -14.18 19.27
CA ILE A 39 3.14 -15.27 19.97
C ILE A 39 2.44 -16.64 19.84
N GLN A 40 1.22 -16.71 19.28
CA GLN A 40 0.55 -17.97 18.98
C GLN A 40 1.03 -18.63 17.69
N PHE A 41 1.78 -17.90 16.85
CA PHE A 41 2.26 -18.40 15.57
C PHE A 41 3.64 -19.09 15.71
N ASN A 42 4.10 -19.68 14.60
CA ASN A 42 5.43 -20.27 14.52
C ASN A 42 6.56 -19.22 14.66
N ILE A 43 7.76 -19.68 14.97
CA ILE A 43 8.94 -18.82 15.25
C ILE A 43 9.27 -17.90 14.07
N LEU A 44 9.15 -18.39 12.83
CA LEU A 44 9.42 -17.58 11.63
C LEU A 44 8.45 -16.40 11.55
N THR A 45 7.16 -16.63 11.78
CA THR A 45 6.14 -15.57 11.78
C THR A 45 6.36 -14.56 12.90
N ILE A 46 6.76 -15.04 14.09
CA ILE A 46 7.12 -14.15 15.22
C ILE A 46 8.29 -13.25 14.83
N PHE A 47 9.35 -13.81 14.23
CA PHE A 47 10.50 -13.04 13.74
C PHE A 47 10.09 -11.99 12.68
N LEU A 48 9.26 -12.38 11.72
CA LEU A 48 8.73 -11.47 10.70
C LEU A 48 7.86 -10.37 11.32
N GLY A 49 7.10 -10.68 12.37
CA GLY A 49 6.31 -9.70 13.13
C GLY A 49 7.19 -8.64 13.77
N PHE A 50 8.31 -9.01 14.40
CA PHE A 50 9.29 -8.06 14.92
C PHE A 50 9.95 -7.25 13.79
N ALA A 51 10.30 -7.86 12.67
CA ALA A 51 10.85 -7.17 11.51
C ALA A 51 9.88 -6.10 10.95
N SER A 52 8.57 -6.37 10.99
CA SER A 52 7.54 -5.41 10.57
C SER A 52 7.56 -4.12 11.40
N MET A 53 7.91 -4.20 12.69
CA MET A 53 8.01 -3.02 13.57
C MET A 53 9.09 -2.05 13.08
N VAL A 54 10.23 -2.57 12.60
CA VAL A 54 11.32 -1.74 12.04
C VAL A 54 10.80 -0.94 10.85
N LEU A 55 10.06 -1.59 9.94
CA LEU A 55 9.46 -0.92 8.77
C LEU A 55 8.41 0.11 9.21
N ALA A 56 7.53 -0.25 10.16
CA ALA A 56 6.47 0.62 10.65
C ALA A 56 7.02 1.88 11.34
N PHE A 57 8.09 1.76 12.12
CA PHE A 57 8.73 2.90 12.76
C PHE A 57 9.57 3.74 11.80
N ALA A 58 10.21 3.13 10.80
CA ALA A 58 11.00 3.84 9.79
C ALA A 58 10.13 4.67 8.83
N TYR A 59 8.98 4.13 8.41
CA TYR A 59 8.13 4.72 7.38
C TYR A 59 7.79 6.21 7.60
N PRO A 60 7.35 6.67 8.80
CA PRO A 60 6.98 8.08 9.00
C PRO A 60 8.13 9.07 8.76
N PHE A 61 9.38 8.62 8.92
CA PHE A 61 10.56 9.47 8.71
C PHE A 61 10.96 9.56 7.24
N MET A 62 10.54 8.61 6.41
CA MET A 62 10.94 8.54 5.01
C MET A 62 10.56 9.78 4.21
N LYS A 63 9.45 10.42 4.52
CA LYS A 63 9.05 11.70 3.89
C LYS A 63 10.05 12.84 4.09
N ARG A 64 10.91 12.76 5.10
CA ARG A 64 11.97 13.75 5.37
C ARG A 64 13.30 13.40 4.72
N ILE A 65 13.54 12.11 4.50
CA ILE A 65 14.84 11.57 4.08
C ILE A 65 14.88 11.36 2.57
N THR A 66 13.84 10.74 2.00
CA THR A 66 13.84 10.27 0.60
C THR A 66 12.60 10.69 -0.17
N TYR A 67 12.73 10.73 -1.51
CA TYR A 67 11.58 10.91 -2.41
C TYR A 67 10.76 9.62 -2.64
N TRP A 68 11.05 8.54 -1.92
CA TRP A 68 10.42 7.23 -2.06
C TRP A 68 9.59 6.77 -0.84
N PRO A 69 8.91 7.65 -0.08
CA PRO A 69 8.11 7.21 1.07
C PRO A 69 6.99 6.26 0.68
N GLN A 70 6.43 6.38 -0.54
CA GLN A 70 5.40 5.49 -1.06
C GLN A 70 5.91 4.05 -1.29
N PHE A 71 7.17 3.88 -1.64
CA PHE A 71 7.82 2.57 -1.71
C PHE A 71 7.95 1.94 -0.32
N PHE A 72 8.38 2.73 0.67
CA PHE A 72 8.42 2.27 2.06
C PHE A 72 7.03 1.95 2.62
N LEU A 73 6.01 2.71 2.22
CA LEU A 73 4.62 2.35 2.51
C LEU A 73 4.28 0.99 1.91
N GLY A 74 4.63 0.77 0.64
CA GLY A 74 4.41 -0.51 -0.03
C GLY A 74 5.07 -1.68 0.70
N LEU A 75 6.31 -1.52 1.14
CA LEU A 75 7.01 -2.52 1.95
C LEU A 75 6.27 -2.79 3.27
N THR A 76 5.91 -1.75 4.01
CA THR A 76 5.31 -1.86 5.34
C THR A 76 3.88 -2.40 5.26
N PHE A 77 3.07 -1.84 4.38
CA PHE A 77 1.64 -2.12 4.29
C PHE A 77 1.36 -3.55 3.79
N ASN A 78 2.16 -4.02 2.84
CA ASN A 78 1.97 -5.36 2.27
C ASN A 78 2.78 -6.45 2.98
N TRP A 79 3.52 -6.14 4.06
CA TRP A 79 4.31 -7.12 4.80
C TRP A 79 3.47 -8.29 5.33
N GLY A 80 2.19 -8.05 5.59
CA GLY A 80 1.23 -9.06 6.00
C GLY A 80 1.09 -10.23 5.02
N ILE A 81 1.38 -10.05 3.72
CA ILE A 81 1.37 -11.11 2.71
C ILE A 81 2.40 -12.19 3.07
N VAL A 82 3.63 -11.76 3.37
CA VAL A 82 4.74 -12.67 3.74
C VAL A 82 4.47 -13.32 5.10
N MET A 83 3.95 -12.54 6.07
CA MET A 83 3.62 -13.05 7.39
C MET A 83 2.49 -14.11 7.35
N ALA A 84 1.43 -13.85 6.60
CA ALA A 84 0.31 -14.79 6.47
C ALA A 84 0.75 -16.11 5.83
N TRP A 85 1.59 -16.05 4.80
CA TRP A 85 2.17 -17.25 4.20
C TRP A 85 3.05 -18.02 5.19
N ALA A 86 3.97 -17.32 5.85
CA ALA A 86 4.85 -17.93 6.84
C ALA A 86 4.08 -18.55 8.03
N ALA A 87 2.95 -17.97 8.42
CA ALA A 87 2.11 -18.48 9.50
C ALA A 87 1.54 -19.87 9.20
N ILE A 88 1.24 -20.14 7.93
CA ILE A 88 0.65 -21.41 7.49
C ILE A 88 1.73 -22.42 7.10
N THR A 89 2.74 -21.99 6.35
CA THR A 89 3.71 -22.89 5.71
C THR A 89 5.02 -23.04 6.47
N ASN A 90 5.26 -22.19 7.48
CA ASN A 90 6.54 -22.07 8.20
C ASN A 90 7.74 -21.88 7.25
N ASN A 91 7.52 -21.26 6.10
CA ASN A 91 8.53 -21.04 5.07
C ASN A 91 8.26 -19.72 4.33
N ILE A 92 9.26 -19.22 3.59
CA ILE A 92 9.14 -18.10 2.65
C ILE A 92 9.47 -18.64 1.27
N SER A 93 8.46 -18.77 0.41
CA SER A 93 8.68 -19.25 -0.95
C SER A 93 8.96 -18.10 -1.92
N TYR A 94 9.51 -18.43 -3.08
CA TYR A 94 9.76 -17.46 -4.15
C TYR A 94 8.45 -16.83 -4.66
N GLU A 95 7.39 -17.63 -4.73
CA GLU A 95 6.08 -17.19 -5.20
C GLU A 95 5.49 -16.09 -4.31
N ILE A 96 5.62 -16.24 -2.98
CA ILE A 96 5.10 -15.22 -2.06
C ILE A 96 5.90 -13.91 -2.14
N LEU A 97 7.20 -13.98 -2.44
CA LEU A 97 8.01 -12.78 -2.67
C LEU A 97 7.63 -12.05 -3.95
N ILE A 98 7.25 -12.78 -5.02
CA ILE A 98 6.71 -12.19 -6.25
C ILE A 98 5.38 -11.52 -5.98
N LEU A 99 4.47 -12.16 -5.24
CA LEU A 99 3.18 -11.58 -4.88
C LEU A 99 3.37 -10.31 -4.04
N TYR A 100 4.28 -10.35 -3.09
CA TYR A 100 4.65 -9.19 -2.27
C TYR A 100 5.22 -8.05 -3.12
N ALA A 101 6.13 -8.34 -4.06
CA ALA A 101 6.67 -7.35 -4.98
C ALA A 101 5.57 -6.72 -5.86
N SER A 102 4.64 -7.53 -6.38
CA SER A 102 3.48 -7.04 -7.12
C SER A 102 2.64 -6.06 -6.28
N ALA A 103 2.35 -6.41 -5.03
CA ALA A 103 1.58 -5.56 -4.12
C ALA A 103 2.33 -4.25 -3.78
N ILE A 104 3.66 -4.28 -3.68
CA ILE A 104 4.48 -3.07 -3.49
C ILE A 104 4.33 -2.14 -4.70
N PHE A 105 4.46 -2.65 -5.93
CA PHE A 105 4.28 -1.82 -7.13
C PHE A 105 2.86 -1.27 -7.23
N TRP A 106 1.85 -2.05 -6.91
CA TRP A 106 0.47 -1.57 -6.86
C TRP A 106 0.31 -0.44 -5.85
N THR A 107 0.80 -0.63 -4.61
CA THR A 107 0.76 0.40 -3.55
C THR A 107 1.50 1.67 -3.97
N LEU A 108 2.69 1.52 -4.56
CA LEU A 108 3.49 2.63 -5.06
C LEU A 108 2.72 3.46 -6.10
N GLY A 109 1.99 2.81 -7.00
CA GLY A 109 1.15 3.47 -8.01
C GLY A 109 0.00 4.26 -7.36
N TYR A 110 -0.86 3.61 -6.60
CA TYR A 110 -2.06 4.27 -6.07
C TYR A 110 -1.75 5.32 -4.99
N ASP A 111 -0.72 5.11 -4.17
CA ASP A 111 -0.36 6.10 -3.16
C ASP A 111 0.36 7.31 -3.78
N THR A 112 1.02 7.13 -4.94
CA THR A 112 1.52 8.26 -5.73
C THR A 112 0.34 9.11 -6.27
N ILE A 113 -0.74 8.49 -6.76
CA ILE A 113 -1.97 9.21 -7.14
C ILE A 113 -2.54 9.95 -5.94
N TYR A 114 -2.64 9.27 -4.79
CA TYR A 114 -3.18 9.88 -3.56
C TYR A 114 -2.35 11.06 -3.07
N GLY A 115 -1.03 10.94 -3.07
CA GLY A 115 -0.11 11.99 -2.65
C GLY A 115 -0.12 13.22 -3.56
N THR A 116 -0.67 13.12 -4.78
CA THR A 116 -0.77 14.27 -5.69
C THR A 116 -1.66 15.37 -5.13
N GLN A 117 -2.62 15.04 -4.27
CA GLN A 117 -3.51 15.99 -3.61
C GLN A 117 -2.78 16.94 -2.66
N ASP A 118 -1.65 16.52 -2.12
CA ASP A 118 -0.90 17.24 -1.08
C ASP A 118 0.38 17.90 -1.65
N VAL A 119 0.68 17.77 -2.95
CA VAL A 119 1.96 18.22 -3.55
C VAL A 119 2.26 19.68 -3.25
N ALA A 120 1.27 20.58 -3.37
CA ALA A 120 1.45 22.01 -3.14
C ALA A 120 1.83 22.29 -1.67
N ASP A 121 1.13 21.67 -0.72
CA ASP A 121 1.42 21.83 0.71
C ASP A 121 2.75 21.16 1.08
N ASP A 122 3.04 19.98 0.53
CA ASP A 122 4.24 19.20 0.79
C ASP A 122 5.51 19.92 0.28
N GLU A 123 5.45 20.56 -0.89
CA GLU A 123 6.57 21.39 -1.42
C GLU A 123 6.86 22.60 -0.52
N ILE A 124 5.84 23.29 -0.01
CA ILE A 124 6.00 24.44 0.92
C ILE A 124 6.64 23.98 2.24
N ILE A 125 6.29 22.82 2.74
CA ILE A 125 6.79 22.27 4.01
C ILE A 125 8.17 21.63 3.85
N GLY A 126 8.62 21.38 2.60
CA GLY A 126 9.88 20.72 2.31
C GLY A 126 9.85 19.19 2.50
N ILE A 127 8.67 18.57 2.37
CA ILE A 127 8.50 17.12 2.42
C ILE A 127 8.76 16.50 1.04
N LYS A 128 9.26 15.27 1.03
CA LYS A 128 9.60 14.53 -0.17
C LYS A 128 8.55 13.43 -0.44
N SER A 129 8.22 13.23 -1.72
CA SER A 129 7.32 12.15 -2.18
C SER A 129 7.58 11.78 -3.64
N THR A 130 7.11 10.58 -4.06
CA THR A 130 7.13 10.20 -5.49
C THR A 130 6.24 11.12 -6.32
N SER A 131 5.14 11.62 -5.75
CA SER A 131 4.25 12.59 -6.41
C SER A 131 4.97 13.89 -6.76
N ILE A 132 5.89 14.36 -5.89
CA ILE A 132 6.75 15.53 -6.17
C ILE A 132 7.85 15.14 -7.18
N LYS A 133 8.53 14.00 -6.97
CA LYS A 133 9.63 13.55 -7.82
C LYS A 133 9.21 13.39 -9.28
N PHE A 134 8.03 12.84 -9.51
CA PHE A 134 7.51 12.53 -10.85
C PHE A 134 6.42 13.49 -11.31
N LYS A 135 6.25 14.67 -10.71
CA LYS A 135 5.13 15.59 -10.99
C LYS A 135 4.93 15.93 -12.46
N ASN A 136 5.98 15.90 -13.27
CA ASN A 136 5.89 16.16 -14.70
C ASN A 136 5.42 14.94 -15.51
N ASN A 137 5.75 13.72 -15.05
CA ASN A 137 5.48 12.45 -15.72
C ASN A 137 4.73 11.47 -14.84
N ILE A 138 3.87 11.97 -13.95
CA ILE A 138 3.24 11.15 -12.90
C ILE A 138 2.35 10.04 -13.48
N LYS A 139 1.62 10.31 -14.57
CA LYS A 139 0.81 9.27 -15.25
C LYS A 139 1.69 8.15 -15.79
N LEU A 140 2.82 8.48 -16.39
CA LEU A 140 3.77 7.49 -16.91
C LEU A 140 4.35 6.63 -15.78
N PHE A 141 4.73 7.26 -14.67
CA PHE A 141 5.25 6.55 -13.50
C PHE A 141 4.20 5.60 -12.89
N VAL A 142 2.97 6.07 -12.70
CA VAL A 142 1.87 5.24 -12.18
C VAL A 142 1.56 4.08 -13.14
N SER A 143 1.52 4.36 -14.47
CA SER A 143 1.32 3.32 -15.48
C SER A 143 2.41 2.24 -15.43
N PHE A 144 3.67 2.63 -15.26
CA PHE A 144 4.78 1.69 -15.06
C PHE A 144 4.55 0.83 -13.81
N CYS A 145 4.19 1.43 -12.68
CA CYS A 145 3.93 0.69 -11.44
C CYS A 145 2.79 -0.33 -11.61
N TYR A 146 1.70 0.07 -12.24
CA TYR A 146 0.55 -0.81 -12.48
C TYR A 146 0.85 -1.91 -13.49
N LEU A 147 1.64 -1.60 -14.54
CA LEU A 147 2.10 -2.60 -15.49
C LEU A 147 3.00 -3.63 -14.79
N ALA A 148 3.97 -3.18 -13.99
CA ALA A 148 4.86 -4.08 -13.24
C ALA A 148 4.07 -4.97 -12.28
N SER A 149 3.12 -4.41 -11.53
CA SER A 149 2.24 -5.18 -10.66
C SER A 149 1.46 -6.24 -11.43
N SER A 150 0.79 -5.85 -12.52
CA SER A 150 0.01 -6.75 -13.36
C SER A 150 0.86 -7.85 -14.00
N ALA A 151 2.05 -7.50 -14.49
CA ALA A 151 2.97 -8.46 -15.09
C ALA A 151 3.44 -9.53 -14.08
N LEU A 152 3.72 -9.12 -12.83
CA LEU A 152 4.10 -10.06 -11.77
C LEU A 152 2.94 -10.99 -11.39
N ILE A 153 1.68 -10.51 -11.35
CA ILE A 153 0.51 -11.35 -11.13
C ILE A 153 0.34 -12.35 -12.28
N ILE A 154 0.44 -11.89 -13.53
CA ILE A 154 0.33 -12.77 -14.69
C ILE A 154 1.45 -13.83 -14.68
N TYR A 155 2.67 -13.43 -14.40
CA TYR A 155 3.81 -14.35 -14.31
C TYR A 155 3.60 -15.42 -13.22
N LEU A 156 3.20 -14.99 -12.01
CA LEU A 156 3.00 -15.88 -10.87
C LEU A 156 1.92 -16.94 -11.12
N PHE A 157 0.84 -16.54 -11.76
CA PHE A 157 -0.32 -17.41 -11.99
C PHE A 157 -0.47 -17.84 -13.45
N TYR A 158 0.61 -17.79 -14.24
CA TYR A 158 0.55 -18.09 -15.69
C TYR A 158 -0.13 -19.42 -16.00
N SER A 159 0.18 -20.47 -15.25
CA SER A 159 -0.40 -21.81 -15.44
C SER A 159 -1.88 -21.94 -15.05
N LYS A 160 -2.44 -20.94 -14.36
CA LYS A 160 -3.83 -20.92 -13.90
C LYS A 160 -4.76 -20.14 -14.83
N PHE A 161 -4.22 -19.45 -15.83
CA PHE A 161 -5.01 -18.72 -16.81
C PHE A 161 -5.72 -19.67 -17.79
N GLY A 162 -7.00 -19.38 -18.05
CA GLY A 162 -7.86 -20.13 -18.94
C GLY A 162 -9.27 -19.52 -18.97
N LEU A 163 -10.26 -20.24 -19.48
CA LEU A 163 -11.66 -19.83 -19.41
C LEU A 163 -12.27 -20.16 -18.04
N ASN A 164 -11.87 -19.41 -17.02
CA ASN A 164 -12.28 -19.60 -15.65
C ASN A 164 -12.51 -18.28 -14.91
N ASN A 165 -13.14 -18.36 -13.74
CA ASN A 165 -13.47 -17.19 -12.90
C ASN A 165 -12.23 -16.44 -12.44
N PHE A 166 -11.11 -17.12 -12.18
CA PHE A 166 -9.85 -16.49 -11.82
C PHE A 166 -9.39 -15.50 -12.91
N SER A 167 -9.30 -15.98 -14.17
CA SER A 167 -8.87 -15.14 -15.30
C SER A 167 -9.78 -13.94 -15.50
N LEU A 168 -11.10 -14.12 -15.38
CA LEU A 168 -12.06 -13.02 -15.48
C LEU A 168 -11.81 -11.95 -14.41
N LEU A 169 -11.62 -12.36 -13.15
CA LEU A 169 -11.44 -11.45 -12.04
C LEU A 169 -10.08 -10.71 -12.11
N VAL A 170 -9.02 -11.39 -12.57
CA VAL A 170 -7.72 -10.75 -12.81
C VAL A 170 -7.80 -9.75 -13.97
N ILE A 171 -8.53 -10.04 -15.03
CA ILE A 171 -8.78 -9.10 -16.13
C ILE A 171 -9.50 -7.86 -15.60
N ILE A 172 -10.55 -8.03 -14.79
CA ILE A 172 -11.28 -6.90 -14.18
C ILE A 172 -10.35 -6.08 -13.29
N TYR A 173 -9.48 -6.74 -12.50
CA TYR A 173 -8.45 -6.05 -11.71
C TYR A 173 -7.55 -5.19 -12.61
N ILE A 174 -6.98 -5.75 -13.67
CA ILE A 174 -6.10 -5.02 -14.60
C ILE A 174 -6.84 -3.86 -15.27
N LEU A 175 -8.06 -4.07 -15.76
CA LEU A 175 -8.89 -3.03 -16.36
C LEU A 175 -9.19 -1.91 -15.36
N SER A 176 -9.38 -2.24 -14.08
CA SER A 176 -9.59 -1.24 -13.03
C SER A 176 -8.36 -0.36 -12.81
N LEU A 177 -7.15 -0.92 -12.90
CA LEU A 177 -5.90 -0.14 -12.83
C LEU A 177 -5.74 0.79 -14.03
N VAL A 178 -6.03 0.30 -15.24
CA VAL A 178 -6.04 1.13 -16.46
C VAL A 178 -7.04 2.27 -16.31
N TYR A 179 -8.25 1.98 -15.86
CA TYR A 179 -9.29 2.98 -15.63
C TYR A 179 -8.85 4.06 -14.63
N GLN A 180 -8.14 3.70 -13.56
CA GLN A 180 -7.58 4.66 -12.61
C GLN A 180 -6.62 5.64 -13.29
N VAL A 181 -5.72 5.16 -14.16
CA VAL A 181 -4.79 6.02 -14.91
C VAL A 181 -5.53 6.96 -15.87
N ILE A 182 -6.62 6.49 -16.50
CA ILE A 182 -7.42 7.29 -17.42
C ILE A 182 -8.10 8.44 -16.70
N ILE A 183 -8.79 8.15 -15.58
CA ILE A 183 -9.56 9.18 -14.84
C ILE A 183 -8.68 10.08 -13.97
N PHE A 184 -7.46 9.64 -13.64
CA PHE A 184 -6.53 10.40 -12.83
C PHE A 184 -6.12 11.71 -13.53
N GLU A 185 -6.24 12.81 -12.81
CA GLU A 185 -5.83 14.13 -13.28
C GLU A 185 -5.14 14.88 -12.13
N LYS A 186 -3.85 15.21 -12.34
CA LYS A 186 -2.98 15.73 -11.27
C LYS A 186 -3.47 17.05 -10.65
N ASN A 187 -4.19 17.87 -11.42
CA ASN A 187 -4.66 19.17 -10.98
C ASN A 187 -6.09 19.14 -10.39
N ASP A 188 -6.72 17.95 -10.35
CA ASP A 188 -8.05 17.76 -9.81
C ASP A 188 -8.02 16.81 -8.59
N PRO A 189 -8.03 17.34 -7.35
CA PRO A 189 -8.03 16.51 -6.13
C PRO A 189 -9.20 15.53 -6.04
N LYS A 190 -10.37 15.88 -6.62
CA LYS A 190 -11.54 14.99 -6.60
C LYS A 190 -11.31 13.78 -7.51
N LYS A 191 -10.74 13.99 -8.70
CA LYS A 191 -10.38 12.89 -9.61
C LYS A 191 -9.25 12.03 -9.03
N CYS A 192 -8.24 12.62 -8.36
CA CYS A 192 -7.21 11.88 -7.63
C CYS A 192 -7.83 10.98 -6.56
N LEU A 193 -8.71 11.52 -5.73
CA LEU A 193 -9.37 10.76 -4.67
C LEU A 193 -10.30 9.67 -5.24
N ARG A 194 -11.00 9.94 -6.34
CA ARG A 194 -11.83 8.94 -7.03
C ARG A 194 -10.98 7.79 -7.56
N ALA A 195 -9.89 8.09 -8.26
CA ALA A 195 -8.95 7.08 -8.75
C ALA A 195 -8.40 6.23 -7.60
N PHE A 196 -7.97 6.86 -6.50
CA PHE A 196 -7.50 6.15 -5.30
C PHE A 196 -8.56 5.22 -4.71
N LYS A 197 -9.82 5.66 -4.57
CA LYS A 197 -10.90 4.86 -3.96
C LYS A 197 -11.25 3.59 -4.77
N ILE A 198 -11.00 3.57 -6.07
CA ILE A 198 -11.24 2.39 -6.92
C ILE A 198 -10.38 1.20 -6.48
N ASN A 199 -9.24 1.43 -5.80
CA ASN A 199 -8.41 0.35 -5.30
C ASN A 199 -9.13 -0.60 -4.34
N ASN A 200 -10.18 -0.16 -3.65
CA ASN A 200 -11.00 -1.04 -2.82
C ASN A 200 -11.64 -2.15 -3.67
N PHE A 201 -12.17 -1.80 -4.85
CA PHE A 201 -12.74 -2.77 -5.79
C PHE A 201 -11.64 -3.59 -6.48
N SER A 202 -10.54 -2.94 -6.90
CA SER A 202 -9.40 -3.64 -7.50
C SER A 202 -8.88 -4.73 -6.58
N GLY A 203 -8.72 -4.42 -5.29
CA GLY A 203 -8.27 -5.38 -4.26
C GLY A 203 -9.25 -6.53 -4.06
N LEU A 204 -10.56 -6.26 -4.06
CA LEU A 204 -11.58 -7.30 -3.95
C LEU A 204 -11.55 -8.26 -5.14
N PHE A 205 -11.44 -7.75 -6.36
CA PHE A 205 -11.37 -8.60 -7.56
C PHE A 205 -10.12 -9.47 -7.56
N LEU A 206 -8.95 -8.91 -7.21
CA LEU A 206 -7.73 -9.70 -7.11
C LEU A 206 -7.82 -10.75 -5.99
N PHE A 207 -8.34 -10.38 -4.82
CA PHE A 207 -8.54 -11.29 -3.69
C PHE A 207 -9.44 -12.46 -4.06
N PHE A 208 -10.63 -12.20 -4.59
CA PHE A 208 -11.54 -13.27 -5.00
C PHE A 208 -10.99 -14.08 -6.18
N GLY A 209 -10.24 -13.43 -7.08
CA GLY A 209 -9.54 -14.16 -8.15
C GLY A 209 -8.61 -15.22 -7.55
N ILE A 210 -7.71 -14.82 -6.66
CA ILE A 210 -6.75 -15.73 -6.01
C ILE A 210 -7.49 -16.78 -5.15
N PHE A 211 -8.53 -16.38 -4.44
CA PHE A 211 -9.32 -17.28 -3.59
C PHE A 211 -10.03 -18.39 -4.38
N LEU A 212 -10.42 -18.11 -5.62
CA LEU A 212 -11.09 -19.09 -6.52
C LEU A 212 -10.12 -19.91 -7.36
N ILE A 213 -8.82 -19.82 -7.11
CA ILE A 213 -7.85 -20.73 -7.76
C ILE A 213 -8.04 -22.14 -7.17
N ASN A 214 -8.49 -23.04 -7.99
CA ASN A 214 -8.56 -24.48 -7.71
C ASN A 214 -7.30 -25.19 -8.21
#